data_a4ce86252af683beb87466dbe91fb5fc
#
_entry.id   a4ce86252af683beb87466dbe91fb5fc
#
_cell.length_a   1.000
_cell.length_b   1.000
_cell.length_c   1.000
_cell.angle_alpha   90.00
_cell.angle_beta   90.00
_cell.angle_gamma   90.00
#
_symmetry.space_group_name_H-M   'P 1'
#
loop_
_entity.id
_entity.type
_entity.pdbx_description
1 polymer ?
#
loop_
_entity_poly.entity_id
_entity_poly.type
_entity_poly.pdbx_seq_one_letter_code
_entity_poly.pdbx_strand_id
1 'polypeptide(L)'
;MMKKDSDSIFPNRRTLQERNQTRKRMVAHVLRAQFKKEFKTCRILVGNHFFTVDLMSNDDEIAAKIINPGITSHNKMSSGKFQQILSSIMILKSIDSKRKLLIFTNKKMYENFCASISSMPTPICDTVNGIEIAWIPLSDEFDNYEHSEPATDFRINQDIFGRARK
;
A
#
# COMPACT_ATOMS: atom_id res chain seq x y z
N MET A 1 -12.24 43.94 -29.93
CA MET A 1 -11.78 42.57 -29.78
C MET A 1 -11.52 42.30 -28.30
N MET A 2 -12.49 41.77 -27.61
CA MET A 2 -12.33 41.34 -26.20
C MET A 2 -11.84 39.92 -26.21
N LYS A 3 -10.61 39.71 -25.75
CA LYS A 3 -10.11 38.39 -25.38
C LYS A 3 -10.88 37.94 -24.13
N LYS A 4 -11.69 36.91 -24.28
CA LYS A 4 -12.23 36.17 -23.16
C LYS A 4 -11.07 35.38 -22.55
N ASP A 5 -10.53 35.87 -21.46
CA ASP A 5 -9.73 35.07 -20.55
C ASP A 5 -10.69 34.06 -19.91
N SER A 6 -10.70 32.85 -20.45
CA SER A 6 -11.30 31.72 -19.79
C SER A 6 -10.34 31.24 -18.70
N ASP A 7 -10.32 31.95 -17.60
CA ASP A 7 -9.75 31.41 -16.37
C ASP A 7 -10.50 30.12 -16.03
N SER A 8 -9.88 29.01 -16.32
CA SER A 8 -10.38 27.71 -15.95
C SER A 8 -10.32 27.60 -14.43
N ILE A 9 -11.47 27.84 -13.80
CA ILE A 9 -11.70 27.58 -12.38
C ILE A 9 -11.77 26.06 -12.17
N PHE A 10 -10.70 25.34 -12.42
CA PHE A 10 -10.54 23.99 -11.91
C PHE A 10 -9.56 24.03 -10.76
N PRO A 11 -9.98 23.66 -9.54
CA PRO A 11 -9.04 23.52 -8.45
C PRO A 11 -7.95 22.55 -8.88
N ASN A 12 -6.72 22.93 -8.61
CA ASN A 12 -5.49 22.23 -8.93
C ASN A 12 -5.63 20.74 -8.54
N ARG A 13 -6.03 19.90 -9.50
CA ARG A 13 -6.08 18.45 -9.28
C ARG A 13 -4.67 17.99 -9.18
N ARG A 14 -4.21 17.69 -7.96
CA ARG A 14 -2.93 17.01 -7.76
C ARG A 14 -2.87 15.81 -8.68
N THR A 15 -1.77 15.65 -9.37
CA THR A 15 -1.55 14.51 -10.26
C THR A 15 -1.62 13.21 -9.46
N LEU A 16 -1.94 12.10 -10.11
CA LEU A 16 -1.94 10.77 -9.48
C LEU A 16 -0.59 10.47 -8.81
N GLN A 17 0.51 10.91 -9.43
CA GLN A 17 1.86 10.74 -8.90
C GLN A 17 2.04 11.51 -7.58
N GLU A 18 1.58 12.75 -7.50
CA GLU A 18 1.64 13.56 -6.28
C GLU A 18 0.83 12.92 -5.14
N ARG A 19 -0.35 12.40 -5.45
CA ARG A 19 -1.18 11.68 -4.48
C ARG A 19 -0.49 10.42 -3.95
N ASN A 20 0.14 9.65 -4.83
CA ASN A 20 0.86 8.44 -4.44
C ASN A 20 2.09 8.78 -3.59
N GLN A 21 2.79 9.87 -3.89
CA GLN A 21 3.89 10.35 -3.06
C GLN A 21 3.42 10.82 -1.68
N THR A 22 2.30 11.51 -1.61
CA THR A 22 1.71 11.93 -0.34
C THR A 22 1.32 10.72 0.52
N ARG A 23 0.65 9.71 -0.06
CA ARG A 23 0.35 8.45 0.63
C ARG A 23 1.59 7.78 1.19
N LYS A 24 2.63 7.70 0.38
CA LYS A 24 3.90 7.09 0.79
C LYS A 24 4.49 7.81 2.00
N ARG A 25 4.49 9.14 2.01
CA ARG A 25 4.98 9.94 3.15
C ARG A 25 4.15 9.70 4.40
N MET A 26 2.84 9.61 4.27
CA MET A 26 1.94 9.38 5.40
C MET A 26 2.13 7.97 5.97
N VAL A 27 2.22 6.97 5.12
CA VAL A 27 2.50 5.58 5.54
C VAL A 27 3.88 5.52 6.21
N ALA A 28 4.90 6.15 5.64
CA ALA A 28 6.24 6.20 6.22
C ALA A 28 6.22 6.82 7.63
N HIS A 29 5.44 7.88 7.82
CA HIS A 29 5.29 8.50 9.13
C HIS A 29 4.67 7.55 10.16
N VAL A 30 3.61 6.82 9.79
CA VAL A 30 2.98 5.82 10.66
C VAL A 30 3.95 4.70 11.01
N LEU A 31 4.68 4.17 10.02
CA LEU A 31 5.66 3.11 10.26
C LEU A 31 6.82 3.58 11.14
N ARG A 32 7.29 4.81 10.95
CA ARG A 32 8.32 5.42 11.80
C ARG A 32 7.85 5.49 13.25
N ALA A 33 6.63 5.95 13.50
CA ALA A 33 6.07 6.01 14.84
C ALA A 33 5.93 4.62 15.47
N GLN A 34 5.51 3.62 14.67
CA GLN A 34 5.26 2.25 15.13
C GLN A 34 6.55 1.48 15.42
N PHE A 35 7.52 1.56 14.52
CA PHE A 35 8.72 0.72 14.58
C PHE A 35 9.96 1.45 15.11
N LYS A 36 9.88 2.76 15.30
CA LYS A 36 11.01 3.62 15.73
C LYS A 36 12.22 3.51 14.79
N LYS A 37 11.95 3.39 13.49
CA LYS A 37 12.94 3.29 12.41
C LYS A 37 12.65 4.29 11.32
N GLU A 38 13.69 4.74 10.63
CA GLU A 38 13.54 5.54 9.42
C GLU A 38 13.24 4.64 8.22
N PHE A 39 12.42 5.15 7.30
CA PHE A 39 12.01 4.43 6.09
C PHE A 39 12.30 5.27 4.85
N LYS A 40 12.78 4.62 3.81
CA LYS A 40 13.04 5.24 2.51
C LYS A 40 12.62 4.31 1.37
N THR A 41 12.31 4.90 0.23
CA THR A 41 12.14 4.14 -1.02
C THR A 41 13.50 3.60 -1.46
N CYS A 42 13.56 2.34 -1.86
CA CYS A 42 14.76 1.76 -2.45
C CYS A 42 14.44 0.93 -3.69
N ARG A 43 15.47 0.69 -4.50
CA ARG A 43 15.43 -0.24 -5.63
C ARG A 43 16.23 -1.48 -5.29
N ILE A 44 15.67 -2.63 -5.60
CA ILE A 44 16.33 -3.92 -5.43
C ILE A 44 16.53 -4.59 -6.79
N LEU A 45 17.57 -5.35 -6.90
CA LEU A 45 17.86 -6.19 -8.06
C LEU A 45 17.40 -7.61 -7.76
N VAL A 46 16.47 -8.12 -8.57
CA VAL A 46 16.01 -9.51 -8.50
C VAL A 46 16.24 -10.15 -9.88
N GLY A 47 17.15 -11.10 -9.94
CA GLY A 47 17.67 -11.58 -11.21
C GLY A 47 18.34 -10.44 -11.98
N ASN A 48 17.85 -10.14 -13.17
CA ASN A 48 18.34 -9.03 -14.03
C ASN A 48 17.40 -7.81 -14.04
N HIS A 49 16.41 -7.76 -13.15
CA HIS A 49 15.40 -6.70 -13.13
C HIS A 49 15.44 -5.90 -11.84
N PHE A 50 15.30 -4.58 -11.97
CA PHE A 50 15.15 -3.69 -10.84
C PHE A 50 13.69 -3.53 -10.47
N PHE A 51 13.39 -3.69 -9.19
CA PHE A 51 12.08 -3.45 -8.60
C PHE A 51 12.15 -2.35 -7.55
N THR A 52 11.08 -1.58 -7.44
CA THR A 52 10.96 -0.55 -6.41
C THR A 52 10.28 -1.15 -5.18
N VAL A 53 10.92 -0.99 -4.04
CA VAL A 53 10.33 -1.21 -2.72
C VAL A 53 9.89 0.15 -2.20
N ASP A 54 8.61 0.29 -1.90
CA ASP A 54 8.06 1.59 -1.54
C ASP A 54 8.69 2.16 -0.28
N LEU A 55 8.85 1.32 0.74
CA LEU A 55 9.49 1.68 1.99
C LEU A 55 10.37 0.54 2.50
N MET A 56 11.59 0.87 2.83
CA MET A 56 12.56 -0.02 3.47
C MET A 56 13.10 0.67 4.71
N SER A 57 13.16 -0.03 5.84
CA SER A 57 13.80 0.50 7.04
C SER A 57 15.30 0.69 6.84
N ASN A 58 15.89 1.61 7.59
CA ASN A 58 17.33 1.95 7.49
C ASN A 58 18.27 0.79 7.82
N ASP A 59 17.79 -0.22 8.54
CA ASP A 59 18.54 -1.46 8.87
C ASP A 59 18.15 -2.66 7.99
N ASP A 60 17.36 -2.44 6.94
CA ASP A 60 16.84 -3.45 6.00
C ASP A 60 15.98 -4.57 6.63
N GLU A 61 15.59 -4.43 7.89
CA GLU A 61 14.80 -5.44 8.59
C GLU A 61 13.35 -5.46 8.21
N ILE A 62 12.80 -4.33 7.73
CA ILE A 62 11.39 -4.16 7.38
C ILE A 62 11.27 -3.64 5.96
N ALA A 63 10.58 -4.39 5.11
CA ALA A 63 10.24 -3.99 3.75
C ALA A 63 8.73 -3.84 3.59
N ALA A 64 8.27 -2.81 2.91
CA ALA A 64 6.86 -2.55 2.70
C ALA A 64 6.54 -2.19 1.25
N LYS A 65 5.44 -2.75 0.76
CA LYS A 65 4.77 -2.35 -0.49
C LYS A 65 3.44 -1.71 -0.15
N ILE A 66 3.14 -0.58 -0.77
CA ILE A 66 1.90 0.17 -0.57
C ILE A 66 0.97 -0.10 -1.76
N ILE A 67 -0.23 -0.55 -1.46
CA ILE A 67 -1.26 -0.78 -2.47
C ILE A 67 -2.10 0.49 -2.58
N ASN A 68 -1.91 1.19 -3.69
CA ASN A 68 -2.68 2.38 -4.00
C ASN A 68 -4.12 2.02 -4.38
N PRO A 69 -5.11 2.84 -4.02
CA PRO A 69 -6.49 2.60 -4.39
C PRO A 69 -6.65 2.51 -5.91
N GLY A 70 -7.36 1.52 -6.35
CA GLY A 70 -7.80 1.33 -7.72
C GLY A 70 -9.12 0.60 -7.64
N ILE A 71 -10.20 1.35 -7.32
CA ILE A 71 -11.53 0.81 -7.14
C ILE A 71 -12.33 1.11 -8.38
N THR A 72 -12.97 0.08 -8.92
CA THR A 72 -14.01 0.25 -9.94
C THR A 72 -15.26 0.89 -9.33
N SER A 73 -16.13 1.47 -10.17
CA SER A 73 -17.40 2.07 -9.77
C SER A 73 -18.32 1.14 -8.94
N HIS A 74 -18.05 -0.15 -8.91
CA HIS A 74 -18.82 -1.17 -8.18
C HIS A 74 -18.18 -1.63 -6.87
N ASN A 75 -17.22 -0.92 -6.34
CA ASN A 75 -16.49 -1.29 -5.11
C ASN A 75 -15.88 -2.70 -5.13
N LYS A 76 -15.63 -3.23 -6.32
CA LYS A 76 -14.97 -4.53 -6.52
C LYS A 76 -13.54 -4.31 -7.01
N MET A 77 -12.64 -5.12 -6.49
CA MET A 77 -11.28 -5.19 -6.99
C MET A 77 -11.28 -5.93 -8.33
N SER A 78 -10.71 -5.29 -9.37
CA SER A 78 -10.54 -5.93 -10.67
C SER A 78 -9.52 -7.08 -10.58
N SER A 79 -9.63 -8.06 -11.50
CA SER A 79 -8.65 -9.13 -11.61
C SER A 79 -7.24 -8.61 -11.92
N GLY A 80 -7.12 -7.54 -12.71
CA GLY A 80 -5.83 -6.88 -12.97
C GLY A 80 -5.23 -6.27 -11.72
N LYS A 81 -6.04 -5.67 -10.85
CA LYS A 81 -5.57 -5.15 -9.57
C LYS A 81 -5.15 -6.26 -8.63
N PHE A 82 -5.90 -7.36 -8.58
CA PHE A 82 -5.52 -8.53 -7.80
C PHE A 82 -4.18 -9.12 -8.24
N GLN A 83 -3.95 -9.25 -9.55
CA GLN A 83 -2.66 -9.68 -10.10
C GLN A 83 -1.52 -8.73 -9.75
N GLN A 84 -1.77 -7.43 -9.78
CA GLN A 84 -0.78 -6.42 -9.36
C GLN A 84 -0.39 -6.58 -7.89
N ILE A 85 -1.36 -6.89 -7.04
CA ILE A 85 -1.11 -7.15 -5.61
C ILE A 85 -0.28 -8.43 -5.44
N LEU A 86 -0.61 -9.51 -6.16
CA LEU A 86 0.18 -10.75 -6.13
C LEU A 86 1.62 -10.51 -6.59
N SER A 87 1.83 -9.69 -7.62
CA SER A 87 3.17 -9.29 -8.05
C SER A 87 3.93 -8.53 -6.96
N SER A 88 3.27 -7.65 -6.23
CA SER A 88 3.86 -6.94 -5.08
C SER A 88 4.28 -7.90 -3.97
N ILE A 89 3.48 -8.92 -3.71
CA ILE A 89 3.81 -10.00 -2.75
C ILE A 89 5.06 -10.75 -3.20
N MET A 90 5.16 -11.10 -4.48
CA MET A 90 6.33 -11.80 -5.02
C MET A 90 7.61 -10.96 -4.89
N ILE A 91 7.53 -9.66 -5.11
CA ILE A 91 8.64 -8.73 -4.89
C ILE A 91 9.05 -8.74 -3.42
N LEU A 92 8.10 -8.63 -2.48
CA LEU A 92 8.38 -8.69 -1.05
C LEU A 92 9.02 -10.01 -0.65
N LYS A 93 8.57 -11.14 -1.20
CA LYS A 93 9.16 -12.46 -0.92
C LYS A 93 10.59 -12.59 -1.41
N SER A 94 10.98 -11.82 -2.41
CA SER A 94 12.33 -11.81 -2.99
C SER A 94 13.31 -10.98 -2.15
N ILE A 95 12.85 -10.27 -1.13
CA ILE A 95 13.67 -9.43 -0.26
C ILE A 95 14.06 -10.22 0.98
N ASP A 96 15.33 -10.10 1.38
CA ASP A 96 15.82 -10.67 2.63
C ASP A 96 15.60 -9.69 3.80
N SER A 97 14.34 -9.52 4.18
CA SER A 97 13.94 -8.73 5.34
C SER A 97 13.17 -9.60 6.32
N LYS A 98 13.35 -9.34 7.61
CA LYS A 98 12.68 -10.10 8.68
C LYS A 98 11.17 -9.92 8.66
N ARG A 99 10.71 -8.70 8.35
CA ARG A 99 9.29 -8.36 8.26
C ARG A 99 8.98 -7.78 6.88
N LYS A 100 7.90 -8.27 6.31
CA LYS A 100 7.45 -7.91 4.96
C LYS A 100 6.00 -7.48 5.05
N LEU A 101 5.75 -6.21 4.78
CA LEU A 101 4.44 -5.59 4.96
C LEU A 101 3.79 -5.31 3.61
N LEU A 102 2.57 -5.77 3.45
CA LEU A 102 1.68 -5.37 2.36
C LEU A 102 0.65 -4.40 2.94
N ILE A 103 0.73 -3.13 2.57
CA ILE A 103 -0.01 -2.06 3.21
C ILE A 103 -1.10 -1.55 2.28
N PHE A 104 -2.32 -1.62 2.76
CA PHE A 104 -3.49 -1.02 2.14
C PHE A 104 -3.83 0.30 2.82
N THR A 105 -4.16 1.31 2.04
CA THR A 105 -4.61 2.61 2.55
C THR A 105 -6.11 2.81 2.39
N ASN A 106 -6.77 1.94 1.63
CA ASN A 106 -8.21 1.93 1.45
C ASN A 106 -8.81 0.69 2.13
N LYS A 107 -9.74 0.92 3.07
CA LYS A 107 -10.36 -0.14 3.87
C LYS A 107 -11.08 -1.17 3.01
N LYS A 108 -11.88 -0.70 2.05
CA LYS A 108 -12.67 -1.59 1.20
C LYS A 108 -11.80 -2.51 0.35
N MET A 109 -10.71 -1.98 -0.18
CA MET A 109 -9.75 -2.76 -0.94
C MET A 109 -9.04 -3.80 -0.06
N TYR A 110 -8.68 -3.43 1.16
CA TYR A 110 -8.11 -4.34 2.15
C TYR A 110 -9.07 -5.50 2.45
N GLU A 111 -10.33 -5.19 2.77
CA GLU A 111 -11.37 -6.20 3.04
C GLU A 111 -11.61 -7.11 1.82
N ASN A 112 -11.70 -6.53 0.63
CA ASN A 112 -11.88 -7.29 -0.62
C ASN A 112 -10.70 -8.21 -0.91
N PHE A 113 -9.47 -7.74 -0.67
CA PHE A 113 -8.29 -8.58 -0.86
C PHE A 113 -8.27 -9.74 0.14
N CYS A 114 -8.50 -9.49 1.41
CA CYS A 114 -8.54 -10.52 2.44
C CYS A 114 -9.61 -11.58 2.14
N ALA A 115 -10.80 -11.17 1.72
CA ALA A 115 -11.87 -12.08 1.31
C ALA A 115 -11.49 -12.89 0.07
N SER A 116 -10.90 -12.24 -0.94
CA SER A 116 -10.50 -12.90 -2.18
C SER A 116 -9.41 -13.93 -1.95
N ILE A 117 -8.36 -13.57 -1.21
CA ILE A 117 -7.23 -14.50 -0.97
C ILE A 117 -7.66 -15.71 -0.14
N SER A 118 -8.56 -15.52 0.82
CA SER A 118 -9.08 -16.61 1.67
C SER A 118 -9.88 -17.65 0.88
N SER A 119 -10.50 -17.25 -0.22
CA SER A 119 -11.31 -18.12 -1.08
C SER A 119 -10.53 -18.76 -2.23
N MET A 120 -9.26 -18.37 -2.40
CA MET A 120 -8.42 -18.91 -3.48
C MET A 120 -7.92 -20.32 -3.19
N PRO A 121 -7.59 -21.10 -4.25
CA PRO A 121 -6.90 -22.37 -4.09
C PRO A 121 -5.61 -22.24 -3.28
N THR A 122 -5.26 -23.31 -2.56
CA THR A 122 -4.09 -23.34 -1.65
C THR A 122 -2.79 -22.77 -2.25
N PRO A 123 -2.39 -23.06 -3.50
CA PRO A 123 -1.16 -22.48 -4.05
C PRO A 123 -1.17 -20.94 -4.08
N ILE A 124 -2.33 -20.33 -4.33
CA ILE A 124 -2.47 -18.88 -4.36
C ILE A 124 -2.60 -18.33 -2.94
N CYS A 125 -3.41 -18.96 -2.11
CA CYS A 125 -3.55 -18.60 -0.69
C CYS A 125 -2.18 -18.64 0.03
N ASP A 126 -1.36 -19.62 -0.24
CA ASP A 126 -0.04 -19.79 0.37
C ASP A 126 0.98 -18.70 -0.04
N THR A 127 0.72 -17.96 -1.12
CA THR A 127 1.63 -16.87 -1.53
C THR A 127 1.79 -15.80 -0.47
N VAL A 128 0.78 -15.59 0.38
CA VAL A 128 0.83 -14.59 1.45
C VAL A 128 1.50 -15.06 2.74
N ASN A 129 1.94 -16.33 2.80
CA ASN A 129 2.69 -16.83 3.94
C ASN A 129 3.99 -16.03 4.11
N GLY A 130 4.22 -15.54 5.33
CA GLY A 130 5.37 -14.70 5.65
C GLY A 130 5.20 -13.22 5.27
N ILE A 131 4.02 -12.83 4.77
CA ILE A 131 3.67 -11.44 4.49
C ILE A 131 2.65 -10.97 5.54
N GLU A 132 2.94 -9.85 6.17
CA GLU A 132 2.01 -9.18 7.08
C GLU A 132 1.12 -8.23 6.27
N ILE A 133 -0.18 -8.49 6.28
CA ILE A 133 -1.14 -7.66 5.56
C ILE A 133 -1.70 -6.63 6.54
N ALA A 134 -1.53 -5.37 6.22
CA ALA A 134 -1.88 -4.26 7.07
C ALA A 134 -2.82 -3.27 6.37
N TRP A 135 -3.69 -2.66 7.13
CA TRP A 135 -4.47 -1.52 6.72
C TRP A 135 -4.09 -0.31 7.57
N ILE A 136 -3.69 0.77 6.91
CA ILE A 136 -3.40 2.05 7.54
C ILE A 136 -4.49 3.02 7.09
N PRO A 137 -5.38 3.45 7.99
CA PRO A 137 -6.38 4.44 7.66
C PRO A 137 -5.71 5.78 7.37
N LEU A 138 -5.94 6.29 6.17
CA LEU A 138 -5.61 7.65 5.80
C LEU A 138 -6.92 8.43 5.75
N SER A 139 -6.94 9.68 6.26
CA SER A 139 -8.16 10.47 6.21
C SER A 139 -8.56 10.80 4.78
N ASP A 140 -9.87 10.91 4.55
CA ASP A 140 -10.42 11.29 3.23
C ASP A 140 -10.03 12.72 2.83
N GLU A 141 -9.58 13.53 3.78
CA GLU A 141 -9.11 14.91 3.59
C GLU A 141 -7.65 14.97 3.12
N PHE A 142 -7.30 14.14 2.17
CA PHE A 142 -5.94 14.03 1.61
C PHE A 142 -5.36 15.35 1.11
N ASP A 143 -6.21 16.31 0.80
CA ASP A 143 -5.81 17.60 0.24
C ASP A 143 -5.48 18.66 1.29
N ASN A 144 -5.82 18.43 2.57
CA ASN A 144 -5.65 19.40 3.66
C ASN A 144 -4.58 19.02 4.69
N TYR A 145 -3.74 18.05 4.37
CA TYR A 145 -2.90 17.35 5.36
C TYR A 145 -1.60 18.03 5.76
N GLU A 146 -1.39 19.29 5.43
CA GLU A 146 -0.17 19.97 5.90
C GLU A 146 -0.14 20.20 7.42
N HIS A 147 -1.25 20.02 8.13
CA HIS A 147 -1.36 20.41 9.55
C HIS A 147 -2.07 19.44 10.50
N SER A 148 -2.44 18.23 10.09
CA SER A 148 -3.11 17.26 10.97
C SER A 148 -2.22 16.10 11.37
N GLU A 149 -2.30 15.69 12.64
CA GLU A 149 -1.59 14.52 13.13
C GLU A 149 -2.12 13.24 12.46
N PRO A 150 -1.24 12.29 12.07
CA PRO A 150 -1.66 11.06 11.43
C PRO A 150 -2.46 10.18 12.40
N ALA A 151 -3.45 9.50 11.87
CA ALA A 151 -4.17 8.49 12.62
C ALA A 151 -3.20 7.42 13.15
N THR A 152 -3.23 7.19 14.45
CA THR A 152 -2.33 6.28 15.16
C THR A 152 -2.79 4.81 15.13
N ASP A 153 -3.89 4.51 14.44
CA ASP A 153 -4.52 3.20 14.47
C ASP A 153 -3.95 2.29 13.36
N PHE A 154 -2.78 1.74 13.63
CA PHE A 154 -2.16 0.73 12.80
C PHE A 154 -2.69 -0.65 13.21
N ARG A 155 -3.47 -1.29 12.34
CA ARG A 155 -3.99 -2.63 12.58
C ARG A 155 -3.31 -3.64 11.67
N ILE A 156 -2.44 -4.46 12.24
CA ILE A 156 -1.93 -5.66 11.59
C ILE A 156 -2.93 -6.78 11.86
N ASN A 157 -3.54 -7.31 10.83
CA ASN A 157 -4.39 -8.47 10.98
C ASN A 157 -3.54 -9.74 10.91
N GLN A 158 -3.10 -10.20 12.07
CA GLN A 158 -2.36 -11.46 12.21
C GLN A 158 -3.28 -12.69 12.14
N ASP A 159 -4.60 -12.49 12.29
CA ASP A 159 -5.55 -13.59 12.48
C ASP A 159 -6.07 -14.23 11.18
N ILE A 160 -5.82 -13.62 10.01
CA ILE A 160 -6.35 -14.13 8.74
C ILE A 160 -5.81 -15.54 8.43
N PHE A 161 -4.62 -15.85 8.90
CA PHE A 161 -3.91 -17.10 8.58
C PHE A 161 -3.84 -18.11 9.73
N GLY A 162 -4.28 -17.75 10.92
CA GLY A 162 -4.23 -18.63 12.10
C GLY A 162 -5.26 -19.77 12.10
N ARG A 163 -6.27 -19.71 11.24
CA ARG A 163 -7.39 -20.68 11.24
C ARG A 163 -7.33 -21.77 10.15
N ALA A 164 -6.37 -21.74 9.29
CA ALA A 164 -6.30 -22.69 8.15
C ALA A 164 -5.51 -23.97 8.43
N ARG A 165 -5.11 -24.24 9.67
CA ARG A 165 -4.42 -25.48 10.03
C ARG A 165 -5.12 -26.16 11.20
N LYS A 166 -6.20 -26.84 10.88
CA LYS A 166 -6.61 -28.05 11.60
C LYS A 166 -6.92 -29.14 10.60
#